data_85b69cc3091746259e06b55f5e5b2c2b
#
_entry.id   85b69cc3091746259e06b55f5e5b2c2b
#
_cell.length_a   1.000
_cell.length_b   1.000
_cell.length_c   1.000
_cell.angle_alpha   90.00
_cell.angle_beta   90.00
_cell.angle_gamma   90.00
#
_symmetry.space_group_name_H-M   'P 1'
#
loop_
_entity.id
_entity.type
_entity.pdbx_description
1 polymer ?
#
loop_
_entity_poly.entity_id
_entity_poly.type
_entity_poly.pdbx_seq_one_letter_code
_entity_poly.pdbx_strand_id
1 'polypeptide(L)'
;MKRIVVALGAVAVLMAGCAALPSGLPFGPNDVQVATEPMPGELEPIHAAALVNNVAVFWVSSNGCTSKEDLTPVVETHGDASVITLRRISEDRCKTPLDDGFEVQWSYQELGLRPGATVSVNNPSQLPQT
;
A
#
# COMPACT_ATOMS: atom_id res chain seq x y z
N MET A 1 42.67 -54.15 -43.82
CA MET A 1 41.72 -53.83 -43.75
C MET A 1 41.21 -53.34 -42.68
N LYS A 2 40.77 -52.67 -42.49
CA LYS A 2 40.35 -52.04 -41.60
C LYS A 2 39.26 -51.52 -41.41
N ARG A 3 38.72 -51.39 -40.71
CA ARG A 3 37.60 -51.02 -40.42
C ARG A 3 37.49 -49.88 -39.65
N ILE A 4 36.84 -49.06 -39.83
CA ILE A 4 36.67 -47.94 -39.15
C ILE A 4 35.43 -47.89 -38.53
N VAL A 5 35.40 -47.73 -37.47
CA VAL A 5 34.22 -47.63 -36.81
C VAL A 5 33.98 -46.26 -36.50
N VAL A 6 33.12 -45.78 -36.98
CA VAL A 6 32.80 -44.47 -36.65
C VAL A 6 31.81 -44.51 -35.61
N ALA A 7 32.18 -44.12 -34.64
CA ALA A 7 31.24 -44.03 -33.61
C ALA A 7 30.56 -42.75 -33.72
N LEU A 8 29.45 -42.86 -33.95
CA LEU A 8 28.79 -41.70 -33.95
C LEU A 8 28.40 -41.36 -32.69
N GLY A 9 28.77 -40.47 -32.23
CA GLY A 9 28.37 -40.03 -31.01
C GLY A 9 27.14 -39.30 -31.13
N ALA A 10 26.34 -39.71 -30.56
CA ALA A 10 25.14 -39.12 -30.60
C ALA A 10 25.13 -37.94 -29.76
N VAL A 11 24.87 -37.03 -30.22
CA VAL A 11 24.85 -35.95 -29.52
C VAL A 11 23.61 -35.67 -29.03
N ALA A 12 23.48 -35.84 -28.05
CA ALA A 12 22.31 -35.58 -27.49
C ALA A 12 22.17 -34.24 -27.12
N VAL A 13 21.46 -33.83 -27.61
CA VAL A 13 21.36 -32.63 -27.34
C VAL A 13 20.41 -32.29 -26.51
N LEU A 14 20.51 -31.96 -25.82
CA LEU A 14 19.76 -31.68 -24.98
C LEU A 14 19.31 -30.52 -24.74
N MET A 15 18.85 -30.15 -25.05
CA MET A 15 18.43 -29.09 -24.92
C MET A 15 17.57 -28.70 -24.14
N ALA A 16 17.22 -28.99 -24.00
CA ALA A 16 16.43 -28.81 -23.24
C ALA A 16 16.17 -27.71 -22.49
N GLY A 17 16.36 -27.78 -21.83
CA GLY A 17 16.20 -26.91 -20.95
C GLY A 17 15.46 -25.80 -21.00
N CYS A 18 15.55 -25.57 -21.37
CA CYS A 18 15.09 -24.50 -21.42
C CYS A 18 13.98 -24.17 -21.04
N ALA A 19 13.70 -24.51 -21.24
CA ALA A 19 12.64 -24.20 -21.06
C ALA A 19 12.19 -23.55 -20.11
N ALA A 20 12.24 -23.64 -19.76
CA ALA A 20 11.80 -23.16 -18.93
C ALA A 20 11.33 -22.14 -18.62
N LEU A 21 11.36 -21.90 -18.50
CA LEU A 21 11.10 -21.05 -18.07
C LEU A 21 10.32 -20.41 -17.97
N PRO A 22 10.01 -20.50 -17.66
CA PRO A 22 9.30 -19.97 -17.25
C PRO A 22 8.54 -19.32 -17.17
N SER A 23 8.73 -19.57 -17.51
CA SER A 23 8.23 -19.12 -17.56
C SER A 23 7.31 -18.58 -17.64
N GLY A 24 7.18 -18.74 -17.95
CA GLY A 24 6.05 -18.46 -18.18
C GLY A 24 5.47 -17.58 -17.38
N LEU A 25 6.00 -16.85 -17.04
CA LEU A 25 5.41 -16.14 -16.30
C LEU A 25 4.45 -15.41 -16.90
N PRO A 26 3.34 -15.47 -16.54
CA PRO A 26 2.31 -14.74 -17.10
C PRO A 26 2.34 -13.34 -16.69
N PHE A 27 3.34 -12.97 -16.06
CA PHE A 27 3.35 -11.66 -15.59
C PHE A 27 3.82 -10.75 -16.61
N GLY A 28 3.09 -9.76 -16.89
CA GLY A 28 3.54 -8.66 -17.67
C GLY A 28 4.39 -7.75 -16.84
N PRO A 29 5.00 -6.80 -17.47
CA PRO A 29 5.86 -5.88 -16.76
C PRO A 29 5.14 -5.09 -15.71
N ASN A 30 3.85 -5.05 -15.80
CA ASN A 30 3.13 -4.31 -14.83
C ASN A 30 2.64 -5.14 -13.68
N ASP A 31 2.91 -6.41 -13.77
CA ASP A 31 2.45 -7.27 -12.74
C ASP A 31 3.50 -7.52 -11.74
N VAL A 32 4.36 -6.62 -11.59
CA VAL A 32 5.30 -6.76 -10.57
C VAL A 32 4.54 -6.61 -9.33
N GLN A 33 4.15 -7.64 -8.90
CA GLN A 33 3.48 -7.64 -7.71
C GLN A 33 4.46 -7.63 -6.68
N VAL A 34 4.75 -6.53 -6.33
CA VAL A 34 5.40 -6.42 -5.09
C VAL A 34 4.41 -6.96 -4.15
N ALA A 35 4.78 -7.90 -3.46
CA ALA A 35 3.95 -8.40 -2.42
C ALA A 35 3.77 -7.29 -1.45
N THR A 36 2.78 -6.57 -1.65
CA THR A 36 2.44 -5.56 -0.71
C THR A 36 1.79 -6.29 0.42
N GLU A 37 2.34 -6.17 1.54
CA GLU A 37 1.65 -6.64 2.72
C GLU A 37 0.31 -5.95 2.72
N PRO A 38 -0.73 -6.68 3.01
CA PRO A 38 -2.04 -6.08 3.03
C PRO A 38 -2.09 -4.95 4.04
N MET A 39 -2.63 -3.85 3.64
CA MET A 39 -2.80 -2.72 4.54
C MET A 39 -3.73 -3.10 5.67
N PRO A 40 -3.46 -2.62 6.88
CA PRO A 40 -4.33 -2.93 8.01
C PRO A 40 -5.71 -2.29 7.85
N GLY A 41 -6.70 -2.94 8.39
CA GLY A 41 -8.03 -2.37 8.48
C GLY A 41 -8.69 -2.05 7.16
N GLU A 42 -9.51 -1.04 7.18
CA GLU A 42 -10.24 -0.60 6.00
C GLU A 42 -9.92 0.84 5.67
N LEU A 43 -10.09 1.19 4.41
CA LEU A 43 -9.86 2.55 3.96
C LEU A 43 -10.89 3.48 4.59
N GLU A 44 -10.41 4.52 5.25
CA GLU A 44 -11.29 5.45 5.97
C GLU A 44 -11.69 6.61 5.08
N PRO A 45 -12.99 6.81 4.84
CA PRO A 45 -13.42 8.03 4.17
C PRO A 45 -13.22 9.20 5.12
N ILE A 46 -12.71 10.30 4.62
CA ILE A 46 -12.43 11.46 5.45
C ILE A 46 -13.30 12.63 5.05
N HIS A 47 -13.62 13.48 6.03
CA HIS A 47 -14.34 14.71 5.75
C HIS A 47 -13.37 15.75 5.19
N ALA A 48 -12.18 15.79 5.75
CA ALA A 48 -11.16 16.73 5.35
C ALA A 48 -9.80 16.29 5.87
N ALA A 49 -8.76 16.85 5.31
CA ALA A 49 -7.40 16.67 5.80
C ALA A 49 -6.63 17.96 5.60
N ALA A 50 -5.70 18.22 6.49
CA ALA A 50 -4.82 19.37 6.39
C ALA A 50 -3.40 18.96 6.77
N LEU A 51 -2.44 19.46 6.02
CA LEU A 51 -1.03 19.21 6.30
C LEU A 51 -0.42 20.56 6.61
N VAL A 52 -0.29 20.84 7.89
CA VAL A 52 0.11 22.16 8.34
C VAL A 52 1.16 22.05 9.43
N ASN A 53 2.22 22.83 9.31
CA ASN A 53 3.27 22.89 10.33
C ASN A 53 3.82 21.52 10.74
N ASN A 54 4.03 20.65 9.75
CA ASN A 54 4.55 19.31 9.98
C ASN A 54 3.62 18.44 10.82
N VAL A 55 2.33 18.68 10.69
CA VAL A 55 1.30 17.87 11.33
C VAL A 55 0.26 17.50 10.28
N ALA A 56 -0.12 16.24 10.27
CA ALA A 56 -1.21 15.77 9.42
C ALA A 56 -2.47 15.69 10.27
N VAL A 57 -3.48 16.44 9.88
CA VAL A 57 -4.75 16.53 10.60
C VAL A 57 -5.84 15.92 9.74
N PHE A 58 -6.64 15.08 10.32
CA PHE A 58 -7.75 14.45 9.61
C PHE A 58 -9.04 14.64 10.37
N TRP A 59 -10.12 14.83 9.65
CA TRP A 59 -11.47 14.83 10.22
C TRP A 59 -12.20 13.65 9.65
N VAL A 60 -12.67 12.78 10.52
CA VAL A 60 -13.35 11.55 10.15
C VAL A 60 -14.71 11.45 10.82
N SER A 61 -15.54 10.56 10.32
CA SER A 61 -16.83 10.32 10.94
C SER A 61 -16.63 9.62 12.27
N SER A 62 -17.49 9.92 13.23
CA SER A 62 -17.48 9.24 14.50
C SER A 62 -18.91 9.07 14.99
N ASN A 63 -19.20 7.90 15.54
CA ASN A 63 -20.46 7.63 16.19
C ASN A 63 -20.38 7.85 17.69
N GLY A 64 -19.36 8.59 18.11
CA GLY A 64 -19.21 8.97 19.51
C GLY A 64 -18.07 8.30 20.25
N CYS A 65 -17.49 7.27 19.67
CA CYS A 65 -16.44 6.49 20.33
C CYS A 65 -15.14 6.36 19.55
N THR A 66 -15.01 7.05 18.43
CA THR A 66 -13.77 6.97 17.66
C THR A 66 -12.63 7.66 18.42
N SER A 67 -11.51 6.99 18.49
CA SER A 67 -10.31 7.54 19.10
C SER A 67 -9.13 7.38 18.14
N LYS A 68 -8.03 7.99 18.48
CA LYS A 68 -6.83 7.92 17.64
C LYS A 68 -6.36 6.48 17.46
N GLU A 69 -6.55 5.66 18.47
CA GLU A 69 -6.12 4.27 18.44
C GLU A 69 -6.94 3.40 17.50
N ASP A 70 -8.11 3.87 17.10
CA ASP A 70 -8.96 3.14 16.16
C ASP A 70 -8.55 3.37 14.71
N LEU A 71 -7.62 4.28 14.49
CA LEU A 71 -7.17 4.68 13.18
C LEU A 71 -5.66 4.51 13.06
N THR A 72 -5.19 4.26 11.87
CA THR A 72 -3.76 4.18 11.64
C THR A 72 -3.40 4.82 10.30
N PRO A 73 -2.42 5.69 10.29
CA PRO A 73 -1.94 6.24 9.03
C PRO A 73 -0.89 5.31 8.43
N VAL A 74 -1.02 5.04 7.15
CA VAL A 74 -0.04 4.26 6.41
C VAL A 74 0.69 5.23 5.49
N VAL A 75 2.00 5.26 5.58
CA VAL A 75 2.81 6.18 4.81
C VAL A 75 3.60 5.41 3.76
N GLU A 76 3.44 5.80 2.52
CA GLU A 76 4.20 5.23 1.42
C GLU A 76 5.07 6.32 0.82
N THR A 77 6.32 6.02 0.61
CA THR A 77 7.27 6.98 0.06
C THR A 77 7.54 6.69 -1.41
N HIS A 78 7.37 7.70 -2.23
CA HIS A 78 7.63 7.59 -3.66
C HIS A 78 8.62 8.68 -4.04
N GLY A 79 9.89 8.35 -4.04
CA GLY A 79 10.93 9.34 -4.31
C GLY A 79 11.00 10.37 -3.20
N ASP A 80 10.82 11.63 -3.55
CA ASP A 80 10.87 12.70 -2.57
C ASP A 80 9.50 13.02 -1.99
N ALA A 81 8.49 12.33 -2.42
CA ALA A 81 7.13 12.58 -1.97
C ALA A 81 6.62 11.40 -1.15
N SER A 82 5.73 11.67 -0.23
CA SER A 82 5.10 10.63 0.58
C SER A 82 3.59 10.76 0.48
N VAL A 83 2.91 9.64 0.60
CA VAL A 83 1.46 9.59 0.56
C VAL A 83 0.97 8.95 1.84
N ILE A 84 0.02 9.60 2.47
CA ILE A 84 -0.59 9.07 3.68
C ILE A 84 -1.96 8.52 3.32
N THR A 85 -2.23 7.30 3.74
CA THR A 85 -3.55 6.72 3.61
C THR A 85 -4.03 6.38 5.03
N LEU A 86 -5.12 6.99 5.44
CA LEU A 86 -5.67 6.71 6.76
C LEU A 86 -6.53 5.47 6.71
N ARG A 87 -6.31 4.57 7.63
CA ARG A 87 -7.03 3.30 7.70
C ARG A 87 -7.73 3.19 9.04
N ARG A 88 -8.92 2.58 9.05
CA ARG A 88 -9.63 2.32 10.30
C ARG A 88 -9.41 0.87 10.68
N ILE A 89 -8.91 0.67 11.89
CA ILE A 89 -8.62 -0.66 12.38
C ILE A 89 -9.64 -1.14 13.42
N SER A 90 -10.42 -0.22 13.97
CA SER A 90 -11.49 -0.60 14.91
C SER A 90 -12.75 0.15 14.57
N GLU A 91 -13.85 -0.57 14.54
CA GLU A 91 -15.14 0.01 14.20
C GLU A 91 -15.71 0.79 15.37
N ASP A 92 -16.33 1.93 15.08
CA ASP A 92 -17.01 2.73 16.10
C ASP A 92 -18.45 2.24 16.19
N ARG A 93 -18.75 1.51 17.23
CA ARG A 93 -20.07 0.91 17.43
C ARG A 93 -21.00 1.74 18.30
N CYS A 94 -20.61 2.93 18.64
CA CYS A 94 -21.45 3.82 19.40
C CYS A 94 -22.57 4.37 18.54
N LYS A 95 -23.54 5.01 19.15
CA LYS A 95 -24.74 5.43 18.45
C LYS A 95 -25.04 6.90 18.63
N THR A 96 -24.04 7.69 18.89
CA THR A 96 -24.19 9.13 19.06
C THR A 96 -23.29 9.82 18.04
N PRO A 97 -23.70 9.91 16.77
CA PRO A 97 -22.87 10.51 15.76
C PRO A 97 -22.48 11.93 16.09
N LEU A 98 -21.25 12.29 15.80
CA LEU A 98 -20.75 13.64 15.99
C LEU A 98 -20.93 14.38 14.68
N ASP A 99 -21.67 15.48 14.72
CA ASP A 99 -22.00 16.23 13.51
C ASP A 99 -20.75 16.74 12.80
N ASP A 100 -19.78 17.21 13.58
CA ASP A 100 -18.55 17.74 13.01
C ASP A 100 -17.46 16.69 12.83
N GLY A 101 -17.77 15.44 13.15
CA GLY A 101 -16.80 14.39 13.08
C GLY A 101 -15.79 14.42 14.21
N PHE A 102 -14.72 13.69 14.05
CA PHE A 102 -13.65 13.57 15.04
C PHE A 102 -12.34 14.02 14.40
N GLU A 103 -11.63 14.91 15.07
CA GLU A 103 -10.34 15.37 14.59
C GLU A 103 -9.22 14.53 15.18
N VAL A 104 -8.31 14.08 14.34
CA VAL A 104 -7.17 13.30 14.80
C VAL A 104 -5.92 13.80 14.10
N GLN A 105 -4.80 13.78 14.80
CA GLN A 105 -3.56 14.35 14.30
C GLN A 105 -2.39 13.43 14.52
N TRP A 106 -1.45 13.48 13.59
CA TRP A 106 -0.14 12.85 13.74
C TRP A 106 0.91 13.85 13.30
N SER A 107 1.96 14.00 14.10
CA SER A 107 3.07 14.82 13.67
C SER A 107 3.86 14.09 12.58
N TYR A 108 4.60 14.83 11.79
CA TYR A 108 5.47 14.19 10.78
C TYR A 108 6.49 13.29 11.46
N GLN A 109 6.92 13.64 12.67
CA GLN A 109 7.84 12.80 13.40
C GLN A 109 7.21 11.44 13.73
N GLU A 110 5.96 11.44 14.17
CA GLU A 110 5.26 10.16 14.43
C GLU A 110 5.10 9.34 13.15
N LEU A 111 5.02 10.00 12.02
CA LEU A 111 4.85 9.34 10.73
C LEU A 111 6.17 8.95 10.07
N GLY A 112 7.29 9.29 10.70
CA GLY A 112 8.60 9.02 10.11
C GLY A 112 8.94 9.93 8.95
N LEU A 113 8.33 11.09 8.88
CA LEU A 113 8.55 12.06 7.81
C LEU A 113 9.48 13.16 8.30
N ARG A 114 10.25 13.69 7.36
CA ARG A 114 11.13 14.81 7.67
C ARG A 114 10.34 16.11 7.71
N PRO A 115 10.78 17.10 8.47
CA PRO A 115 10.15 18.41 8.43
C PRO A 115 10.15 18.96 7.00
N GLY A 116 9.05 19.53 6.58
CA GLY A 116 8.96 20.09 5.24
C GLY A 116 8.79 19.07 4.13
N ALA A 117 8.58 17.80 4.44
CA ALA A 117 8.40 16.78 3.43
C ALA A 117 7.19 17.08 2.55
N THR A 118 7.27 16.69 1.29
CA THR A 118 6.16 16.80 0.37
C THR A 118 5.23 15.63 0.63
N VAL A 119 4.03 15.92 1.08
CA VAL A 119 3.09 14.88 1.52
C VAL A 119 1.73 15.12 0.89
N SER A 120 1.08 14.04 0.52
CA SER A 120 -0.30 14.09 0.06
C SER A 120 -1.12 13.03 0.78
N VAL A 121 -2.42 13.16 0.74
CA VAL A 121 -3.36 12.23 1.37
C VAL A 121 -4.14 11.51 0.29
N ASN A 122 -4.23 10.19 0.43
CA ASN A 122 -4.92 9.38 -0.55
C ASN A 122 -6.15 8.71 0.08
N ASN A 123 -7.07 9.51 0.54
CA ASN A 123 -8.31 8.99 1.11
C ASN A 123 -9.50 9.56 0.36
N PRO A 124 -10.57 8.79 0.23
CA PRO A 124 -11.77 9.33 -0.40
C PRO A 124 -12.40 10.37 0.50
N SER A 125 -12.91 11.42 -0.11
CA SER A 125 -13.62 12.47 0.63
C SER A 125 -15.06 12.06 0.83
N GLN A 126 -15.54 12.26 2.02
CA GLN A 126 -16.92 12.02 2.35
C GLN A 126 -17.58 13.34 2.67
N LEU A 127 -18.57 13.70 1.88
CA LEU A 127 -19.28 14.94 2.15
C LEU A 127 -20.08 14.78 3.42
N PRO A 128 -20.21 15.85 4.18
CA PRO A 128 -21.04 15.81 5.37
C PRO A 128 -22.46 15.43 4.99
N GLN A 129 -23.03 14.57 5.75
CA GLN A 129 -24.42 14.21 5.51
C GLN A 129 -25.26 15.38 6.00
N THR A 130 -25.97 15.95 5.10
CA THR A 130 -26.90 17.04 5.48
C THR A 130 -28.28 16.47 5.71
#